data_58164172ad651dbe2b8f151c5f128646
#
_entry.id   58164172ad651dbe2b8f151c5f128646
#
_cell.length_a   1.000
_cell.length_b   1.000
_cell.length_c   1.000
_cell.angle_alpha   90.00
_cell.angle_beta   90.00
_cell.angle_gamma   90.00
#
_symmetry.space_group_name_H-M   'P 1'
#
loop_
_entity.id
_entity.type
_entity.pdbx_description
1 polymer ?
#
loop_
_entity_poly.entity_id
_entity_poly.type
_entity_poly.pdbx_seq_one_letter_code
_entity_poly.pdbx_strand_id
1 'polypeptide(L)'
;MKKYFTIIVTLGAINFAQAQNSCCAIAGSTETFAMLTQDQKFIDTHLDPNPFTLENKMGKDISFKTKDAIDGHAYEIKASAASNNYIFVIHEWWGLNDYIKLEAEKIYKNLGNVNVIAIDLYDRKVASVKDSAAKYMQSVNTERAENIIKGLLNYVGKNSNIATIGWCFGGGWSMQATLLANKQSKACVMYYGAPEENIEKIKSLNAPVFFVWPEQDQWINKAMVSKFEANMKIANKSVEVKAYNADHAFANPSNPKYSKAFADDAFALSMNFIKLHLK
;
A
#
# COMPACT_ATOMS: atom_id res chain seq x y z
N MET A 1 -82.36 -26.59 -19.17
CA MET A 1 -81.53 -25.82 -18.17
C MET A 1 -80.18 -26.44 -18.15
N LYS A 2 -79.19 -25.82 -18.84
CA LYS A 2 -77.79 -26.28 -18.90
C LYS A 2 -77.00 -25.49 -17.85
N LYS A 3 -76.42 -26.18 -16.87
CA LYS A 3 -75.54 -25.59 -15.87
C LYS A 3 -74.10 -25.58 -16.42
N TYR A 4 -73.50 -24.41 -16.56
CA TYR A 4 -72.08 -24.25 -16.87
C TYR A 4 -71.27 -24.23 -15.55
N PHE A 5 -70.30 -25.13 -15.45
CA PHE A 5 -69.33 -25.18 -14.36
C PHE A 5 -68.09 -24.38 -14.76
N THR A 6 -67.85 -23.29 -14.11
CA THR A 6 -66.62 -22.47 -14.35
C THR A 6 -65.53 -23.01 -13.46
N ILE A 7 -64.47 -23.53 -14.07
CA ILE A 7 -63.24 -23.94 -13.36
C ILE A 7 -62.34 -22.72 -13.25
N ILE A 8 -62.09 -22.26 -12.03
CA ILE A 8 -61.07 -21.23 -11.76
C ILE A 8 -59.74 -21.93 -11.55
N VAL A 9 -58.80 -21.74 -12.51
CA VAL A 9 -57.41 -22.16 -12.39
C VAL A 9 -56.63 -21.05 -11.69
N THR A 10 -56.24 -21.24 -10.43
CA THR A 10 -55.31 -20.36 -9.71
C THR A 10 -53.90 -20.70 -10.11
N LEU A 11 -53.26 -19.82 -10.89
CA LEU A 11 -51.80 -19.89 -11.13
C LEU A 11 -51.08 -19.45 -9.85
N GLY A 12 -50.49 -20.41 -9.15
CA GLY A 12 -49.54 -20.13 -8.08
C GLY A 12 -48.25 -19.56 -8.64
N ALA A 13 -47.94 -18.30 -8.38
CA ALA A 13 -46.65 -17.72 -8.68
C ALA A 13 -45.60 -18.34 -7.77
N ILE A 14 -44.74 -19.17 -8.33
CA ILE A 14 -43.54 -19.69 -7.66
C ILE A 14 -42.50 -18.56 -7.68
N ASN A 15 -42.33 -17.87 -6.56
CA ASN A 15 -41.23 -16.96 -6.37
C ASN A 15 -39.94 -17.78 -6.23
N PHE A 16 -39.14 -17.85 -7.30
CA PHE A 16 -37.74 -18.25 -7.19
C PHE A 16 -37.01 -17.13 -6.43
N ALA A 17 -36.77 -17.35 -5.15
CA ALA A 17 -35.76 -16.58 -4.41
C ALA A 17 -34.42 -16.88 -5.08
N GLN A 18 -33.92 -15.95 -5.88
CA GLN A 18 -32.53 -15.96 -6.30
C GLN A 18 -31.69 -15.76 -5.03
N ALA A 19 -31.10 -16.86 -4.53
CA ALA A 19 -29.99 -16.79 -3.60
C ALA A 19 -28.88 -16.00 -4.32
N GLN A 20 -28.75 -14.72 -4.00
CA GLN A 20 -27.55 -13.96 -4.33
C GLN A 20 -26.39 -14.63 -3.60
N ASN A 21 -25.63 -15.44 -4.33
CA ASN A 21 -24.29 -15.82 -3.92
C ASN A 21 -23.51 -14.50 -3.84
N SER A 22 -23.47 -13.88 -2.66
CA SER A 22 -22.44 -12.91 -2.36
C SER A 22 -21.12 -13.69 -2.33
N CYS A 23 -20.46 -13.81 -3.51
CA CYS A 23 -19.06 -14.08 -3.52
C CYS A 23 -18.44 -13.05 -2.56
N CYS A 24 -17.86 -13.53 -1.45
CA CYS A 24 -17.03 -12.70 -0.59
C CYS A 24 -15.91 -12.17 -1.50
N ALA A 25 -16.07 -10.94 -1.99
CA ALA A 25 -15.00 -10.28 -2.71
C ALA A 25 -13.81 -10.23 -1.76
N ILE A 26 -12.67 -10.75 -2.22
CA ILE A 26 -11.43 -10.67 -1.45
C ILE A 26 -11.14 -9.18 -1.26
N ALA A 27 -11.11 -8.73 0.00
CA ALA A 27 -10.84 -7.34 0.31
C ALA A 27 -9.44 -6.97 -0.21
N GLY A 28 -9.35 -5.87 -0.95
CA GLY A 28 -8.07 -5.32 -1.38
C GLY A 28 -7.32 -4.69 -0.20
N SER A 29 -6.09 -4.24 -0.44
CA SER A 29 -5.27 -3.60 0.59
C SER A 29 -5.96 -2.37 1.22
N THR A 30 -6.63 -1.55 0.40
CA THR A 30 -7.39 -0.37 0.86
C THR A 30 -8.52 -0.76 1.79
N GLU A 31 -9.33 -1.73 1.37
CA GLU A 31 -10.49 -2.20 2.13
C GLU A 31 -10.05 -2.86 3.44
N THR A 32 -8.95 -3.62 3.42
CA THR A 32 -8.38 -4.23 4.64
C THR A 32 -7.99 -3.15 5.64
N PHE A 33 -7.27 -2.11 5.21
CA PHE A 33 -6.89 -1.00 6.11
C PHE A 33 -8.09 -0.13 6.51
N ALA A 34 -9.07 0.08 5.63
CA ALA A 34 -10.31 0.77 6.01
C ALA A 34 -11.07 0.02 7.11
N MET A 35 -11.08 -1.32 7.09
CA MET A 35 -11.67 -2.11 8.18
C MET A 35 -10.90 -1.98 9.50
N LEU A 36 -9.58 -1.87 9.47
CA LEU A 36 -8.77 -1.68 10.67
C LEU A 36 -9.09 -0.36 11.39
N THR A 37 -9.57 0.67 10.68
CA THR A 37 -10.02 1.93 11.32
C THR A 37 -11.29 1.78 12.16
N GLN A 38 -11.98 0.64 12.08
CA GLN A 38 -13.13 0.30 12.93
C GLN A 38 -12.71 -0.45 14.20
N ASP A 39 -11.47 -0.89 14.29
CA ASP A 39 -10.90 -1.51 15.46
C ASP A 39 -10.28 -0.44 16.39
N GLN A 40 -10.96 -0.14 17.49
CA GLN A 40 -10.48 0.86 18.46
C GLN A 40 -9.10 0.50 19.00
N LYS A 41 -8.77 -0.80 19.13
CA LYS A 41 -7.45 -1.25 19.58
C LYS A 41 -6.37 -0.90 18.57
N PHE A 42 -6.65 -1.02 17.26
CA PHE A 42 -5.73 -0.55 16.21
C PHE A 42 -5.46 0.95 16.35
N ILE A 43 -6.52 1.76 16.49
CA ILE A 43 -6.40 3.21 16.65
C ILE A 43 -5.58 3.57 17.91
N ASP A 44 -5.86 2.91 19.05
CA ASP A 44 -5.24 3.24 20.32
C ASP A 44 -3.77 2.81 20.44
N THR A 45 -3.31 1.88 19.60
CA THR A 45 -1.88 1.51 19.53
C THR A 45 -1.05 2.50 18.72
N HIS A 46 -1.69 3.40 17.97
CA HIS A 46 -1.02 4.44 17.21
C HIS A 46 -1.14 5.78 17.95
N LEU A 47 -0.15 6.11 18.76
CA LEU A 47 -0.11 7.42 19.43
C LEU A 47 0.12 8.52 18.41
N ASP A 48 -0.40 9.71 18.74
CA ASP A 48 -0.18 10.91 17.92
C ASP A 48 1.33 11.15 17.72
N PRO A 49 1.77 11.43 16.48
CA PRO A 49 3.17 11.65 16.20
C PRO A 49 3.67 12.93 16.87
N ASN A 50 4.91 12.92 17.36
CA ASN A 50 5.54 14.14 17.78
C ASN A 50 5.57 15.15 16.63
N PRO A 51 5.31 16.44 16.87
CA PRO A 51 5.47 17.46 15.83
C PRO A 51 6.89 17.44 15.29
N PHE A 52 7.02 17.37 13.98
CA PHE A 52 8.31 17.36 13.28
C PHE A 52 8.20 18.16 11.99
N THR A 53 9.19 19.03 11.76
CA THR A 53 9.33 19.77 10.51
C THR A 53 10.69 19.43 9.89
N LEU A 54 10.68 19.01 8.64
CA LEU A 54 11.90 18.75 7.89
C LEU A 54 12.49 20.06 7.39
N GLU A 55 13.60 20.47 8.01
CA GLU A 55 14.37 21.63 7.59
C GLU A 55 15.28 21.26 6.40
N ASN A 56 15.65 22.27 5.57
CA ASN A 56 16.61 22.14 4.48
C ASN A 56 16.31 20.94 3.55
N LYS A 57 15.07 20.86 3.06
CA LYS A 57 14.57 19.78 2.20
C LYS A 57 15.43 19.59 0.96
N MET A 58 15.85 18.35 0.69
CA MET A 58 16.61 17.97 -0.52
C MET A 58 15.74 17.95 -1.77
N GLY A 59 14.46 17.63 -1.63
CA GLY A 59 13.49 17.52 -2.71
C GLY A 59 12.54 18.71 -2.75
N LYS A 60 11.55 18.60 -3.60
CA LYS A 60 10.48 19.58 -3.77
C LYS A 60 9.13 18.91 -3.93
N ASP A 61 8.08 19.61 -3.53
CA ASP A 61 6.71 19.17 -3.81
C ASP A 61 6.43 19.36 -5.31
N ILE A 62 5.81 18.35 -5.91
CA ILE A 62 5.42 18.33 -7.33
C ILE A 62 3.94 18.01 -7.47
N SER A 63 3.40 18.39 -8.65
CA SER A 63 2.06 17.98 -9.09
C SER A 63 2.15 17.36 -10.48
N PHE A 64 1.31 16.38 -10.76
CA PHE A 64 1.25 15.68 -12.04
C PHE A 64 -0.20 15.34 -12.41
N LYS A 65 -0.45 15.17 -13.71
CA LYS A 65 -1.80 14.88 -14.20
C LYS A 65 -2.20 13.44 -13.95
N THR A 66 -3.45 13.25 -13.58
CA THR A 66 -4.09 11.95 -13.43
C THR A 66 -5.28 11.82 -14.39
N LYS A 67 -5.79 10.60 -14.55
CA LYS A 67 -6.88 10.31 -15.49
C LYS A 67 -8.22 10.95 -15.10
N ASP A 68 -8.46 11.13 -13.81
CA ASP A 68 -9.69 11.71 -13.26
C ASP A 68 -9.70 13.23 -13.22
N ALA A 69 -8.74 13.89 -13.90
CA ALA A 69 -8.57 15.33 -14.00
C ALA A 69 -8.28 16.06 -12.67
N ILE A 70 -8.06 15.33 -11.57
CA ILE A 70 -7.60 15.88 -10.30
C ILE A 70 -6.10 15.66 -10.23
N ASP A 71 -5.30 16.72 -10.07
CA ASP A 71 -3.84 16.56 -10.01
C ASP A 71 -3.40 15.64 -8.87
N GLY A 72 -2.44 14.76 -9.15
CA GLY A 72 -1.72 14.02 -8.13
C GLY A 72 -0.58 14.85 -7.55
N HIS A 73 -0.18 14.55 -6.31
CA HIS A 73 0.86 15.28 -5.59
C HIS A 73 1.92 14.32 -5.05
N ALA A 74 3.16 14.77 -4.94
CA ALA A 74 4.26 14.01 -4.37
C ALA A 74 5.40 14.93 -3.94
N TYR A 75 6.35 14.39 -3.17
CA TYR A 75 7.63 15.01 -2.88
C TYR A 75 8.73 14.31 -3.69
N GLU A 76 9.44 15.04 -4.54
CA GLU A 76 10.43 14.49 -5.48
C GLU A 76 11.84 14.91 -5.12
N ILE A 77 12.76 13.95 -5.07
CA ILE A 77 14.22 14.17 -5.04
C ILE A 77 14.77 13.61 -6.35
N LYS A 78 15.32 14.46 -7.18
CA LYS A 78 15.91 14.03 -8.46
C LYS A 78 17.30 13.45 -8.27
N ALA A 79 17.63 12.44 -9.08
CA ALA A 79 18.98 11.94 -9.21
C ALA A 79 19.96 13.06 -9.56
N SER A 80 21.20 12.96 -9.06
CA SER A 80 22.27 13.92 -9.31
C SER A 80 22.79 13.90 -10.75
N ALA A 81 22.61 12.78 -11.45
CA ALA A 81 22.89 12.60 -12.87
C ALA A 81 21.71 11.90 -13.55
N ALA A 82 21.69 11.87 -14.89
CA ALA A 82 20.62 11.21 -15.64
C ALA A 82 20.42 9.76 -15.15
N SER A 83 19.19 9.44 -14.75
CA SER A 83 18.84 8.13 -14.22
C SER A 83 17.38 7.81 -14.55
N ASN A 84 17.14 6.58 -14.99
CA ASN A 84 15.80 6.02 -15.19
C ASN A 84 15.33 5.18 -13.97
N ASN A 85 16.09 5.17 -12.89
CA ASN A 85 15.77 4.44 -11.67
C ASN A 85 14.97 5.32 -10.72
N TYR A 86 13.80 4.85 -10.32
CA TYR A 86 12.87 5.55 -9.45
C TYR A 86 12.51 4.69 -8.24
N ILE A 87 12.47 5.32 -7.08
CA ILE A 87 11.93 4.73 -5.86
C ILE A 87 10.62 5.43 -5.53
N PHE A 88 9.52 4.69 -5.52
CA PHE A 88 8.22 5.17 -5.05
C PHE A 88 8.10 4.87 -3.57
N VAL A 89 8.02 5.91 -2.76
CA VAL A 89 7.89 5.85 -1.31
C VAL A 89 6.43 6.12 -0.94
N ILE A 90 5.81 5.25 -0.16
CA ILE A 90 4.38 5.35 0.14
C ILE A 90 4.20 5.47 1.65
N HIS A 91 3.50 6.54 2.04
CA HIS A 91 3.30 6.96 3.43
C HIS A 91 2.43 5.97 4.22
N GLU A 92 2.54 6.03 5.54
CA GLU A 92 1.64 5.36 6.47
C GLU A 92 0.27 6.07 6.55
N TRP A 93 -0.55 5.72 7.50
CA TRP A 93 -1.88 6.29 7.69
C TRP A 93 -1.91 7.80 8.04
N TRP A 94 -0.74 8.39 8.37
CA TRP A 94 -0.60 9.81 8.66
C TRP A 94 -0.65 10.73 7.44
N GLY A 95 -0.53 10.19 6.23
CA GLY A 95 -0.36 10.97 5.00
C GLY A 95 1.11 11.30 4.72
N LEU A 96 1.35 12.08 3.64
CA LEU A 96 2.70 12.50 3.24
C LEU A 96 3.22 13.62 4.15
N ASN A 97 3.58 13.25 5.37
CA ASN A 97 4.15 14.15 6.36
C ASN A 97 5.68 14.30 6.21
N ASP A 98 6.29 15.17 7.01
CA ASP A 98 7.73 15.42 6.95
C ASP A 98 8.59 14.23 7.44
N TYR A 99 8.04 13.29 8.23
CA TYR A 99 8.72 12.03 8.54
C TYR A 99 8.92 11.16 7.30
N ILE A 100 7.90 11.04 6.44
CA ILE A 100 8.00 10.27 5.19
C ILE A 100 8.92 10.97 4.19
N LYS A 101 8.90 12.32 4.14
CA LYS A 101 9.86 13.07 3.32
C LYS A 101 11.30 12.84 3.80
N LEU A 102 11.54 12.76 5.12
CA LEU A 102 12.84 12.40 5.69
C LEU A 102 13.27 10.98 5.32
N GLU A 103 12.35 10.00 5.36
CA GLU A 103 12.65 8.63 4.91
C GLU A 103 13.01 8.60 3.42
N ALA A 104 12.32 9.36 2.57
CA ALA A 104 12.67 9.52 1.17
C ALA A 104 14.10 10.08 0.98
N GLU A 105 14.52 11.05 1.79
CA GLU A 105 15.89 11.59 1.79
C GLU A 105 16.93 10.58 2.27
N LYS A 106 16.62 9.77 3.29
CA LYS A 106 17.50 8.68 3.74
C LYS A 106 17.69 7.61 2.65
N ILE A 107 16.62 7.24 1.96
CA ILE A 107 16.66 6.31 0.83
C ILE A 107 17.54 6.88 -0.29
N TYR A 108 17.34 8.14 -0.67
CA TYR A 108 18.16 8.82 -1.68
C TYR A 108 19.64 8.80 -1.31
N LYS A 109 19.98 9.20 -0.07
CA LYS A 109 21.37 9.20 0.42
C LYS A 109 22.02 7.82 0.39
N ASN A 110 21.23 6.76 0.66
CA ASN A 110 21.76 5.38 0.71
C ASN A 110 21.93 4.77 -0.68
N LEU A 111 20.98 5.00 -1.59
CA LEU A 111 20.97 4.38 -2.93
C LEU A 111 21.83 5.14 -3.93
N GLY A 112 22.08 6.43 -3.74
CA GLY A 112 22.88 7.27 -4.61
C GLY A 112 22.07 7.81 -5.80
N ASN A 113 22.54 7.58 -7.04
CA ASN A 113 21.98 8.19 -8.25
C ASN A 113 20.64 7.57 -8.68
N VAL A 114 19.58 7.77 -7.88
CA VAL A 114 18.20 7.37 -8.15
C VAL A 114 17.26 8.57 -7.96
N ASN A 115 16.13 8.57 -8.63
CA ASN A 115 15.04 9.50 -8.33
C ASN A 115 14.20 8.90 -7.20
N VAL A 116 13.84 9.68 -6.19
CA VAL A 116 12.96 9.23 -5.09
C VAL A 116 11.71 10.07 -5.08
N ILE A 117 10.55 9.46 -5.12
CA ILE A 117 9.26 10.14 -5.15
C ILE A 117 8.37 9.61 -4.03
N ALA A 118 8.14 10.43 -3.00
CA ALA A 118 7.20 10.12 -1.94
C ALA A 118 5.79 10.56 -2.39
N ILE A 119 4.91 9.57 -2.57
CA ILE A 119 3.58 9.73 -3.17
C ILE A 119 2.59 10.19 -2.11
N ASP A 120 1.73 11.12 -2.45
CA ASP A 120 0.59 11.52 -1.63
C ASP A 120 -0.69 10.81 -2.10
N LEU A 121 -1.17 9.84 -1.32
CA LEU A 121 -2.42 9.12 -1.59
C LEU A 121 -3.64 9.75 -0.91
N TYR A 122 -3.47 10.86 -0.18
CA TYR A 122 -4.52 11.53 0.59
C TYR A 122 -4.90 12.91 0.06
N ASP A 123 -4.51 13.26 -1.17
CA ASP A 123 -4.81 14.55 -1.79
C ASP A 123 -4.47 15.73 -0.85
N ARG A 124 -3.22 15.76 -0.38
CA ARG A 124 -2.59 16.77 0.48
C ARG A 124 -3.11 16.81 1.93
N LYS A 125 -3.86 15.81 2.36
CA LYS A 125 -4.26 15.70 3.76
C LYS A 125 -3.16 15.04 4.57
N VAL A 126 -2.78 15.67 5.68
CA VAL A 126 -1.82 15.16 6.64
C VAL A 126 -2.48 15.17 8.02
N ALA A 127 -2.47 14.03 8.70
CA ALA A 127 -3.04 13.91 10.02
C ALA A 127 -1.99 14.21 11.10
N SER A 128 -2.36 14.97 12.10
CA SER A 128 -1.57 15.24 13.32
C SER A 128 -2.08 14.49 14.55
N VAL A 129 -3.29 13.90 14.46
CA VAL A 129 -3.91 13.11 15.51
C VAL A 129 -4.51 11.82 14.93
N LYS A 130 -4.53 10.75 15.73
CA LYS A 130 -4.97 9.41 15.34
C LYS A 130 -6.38 9.38 14.75
N ASP A 131 -7.31 10.18 15.29
CA ASP A 131 -8.69 10.22 14.82
C ASP A 131 -8.79 10.78 13.38
N SER A 132 -7.96 11.76 13.04
CA SER A 132 -7.88 12.28 11.67
C SER A 132 -7.22 11.27 10.73
N ALA A 133 -6.17 10.58 11.19
CA ALA A 133 -5.51 9.54 10.42
C ALA A 133 -6.47 8.39 10.09
N ALA A 134 -7.24 7.92 11.08
CA ALA A 134 -8.28 6.90 10.88
C ALA A 134 -9.32 7.33 9.83
N LYS A 135 -9.83 8.58 9.93
CA LYS A 135 -10.77 9.13 8.95
C LYS A 135 -10.20 9.21 7.55
N TYR A 136 -8.94 9.67 7.40
CA TYR A 136 -8.31 9.76 6.08
C TYR A 136 -8.08 8.37 5.49
N MET A 137 -7.56 7.42 6.25
CA MET A 137 -7.36 6.04 5.79
C MET A 137 -8.67 5.36 5.40
N GLN A 138 -9.75 5.54 6.19
CA GLN A 138 -11.08 5.03 5.88
C GLN A 138 -11.68 5.65 4.61
N SER A 139 -11.37 6.92 4.32
CA SER A 139 -11.93 7.66 3.19
C SER A 139 -11.17 7.45 1.88
N VAL A 140 -10.09 6.67 1.87
CA VAL A 140 -9.33 6.42 0.63
C VAL A 140 -10.20 5.69 -0.38
N ASN A 141 -10.31 6.29 -1.55
CA ASN A 141 -10.93 5.66 -2.70
C ASN A 141 -9.88 4.92 -3.51
N THR A 142 -10.05 3.60 -3.69
CA THR A 142 -9.09 2.73 -4.40
C THR A 142 -8.84 3.22 -5.83
N GLU A 143 -9.88 3.63 -6.56
CA GLU A 143 -9.75 4.13 -7.93
C GLU A 143 -8.93 5.44 -7.97
N ARG A 144 -9.16 6.36 -7.00
CA ARG A 144 -8.39 7.61 -6.90
C ARG A 144 -6.91 7.32 -6.61
N ALA A 145 -6.61 6.45 -5.67
CA ALA A 145 -5.24 6.08 -5.36
C ALA A 145 -4.53 5.41 -6.55
N GLU A 146 -5.23 4.53 -7.27
CA GLU A 146 -4.71 3.97 -8.53
C GLU A 146 -4.48 5.05 -9.61
N ASN A 147 -5.38 6.03 -9.75
CA ASN A 147 -5.22 7.12 -10.70
C ASN A 147 -4.01 8.00 -10.35
N ILE A 148 -3.74 8.24 -9.07
CA ILE A 148 -2.52 8.93 -8.61
C ILE A 148 -1.28 8.13 -9.03
N ILE A 149 -1.21 6.83 -8.73
CA ILE A 149 -0.07 5.98 -9.10
C ILE A 149 0.10 5.91 -10.62
N LYS A 150 -0.96 5.70 -11.38
CA LYS A 150 -0.93 5.67 -12.86
C LYS A 150 -0.50 7.01 -13.45
N GLY A 151 -0.94 8.13 -12.85
CA GLY A 151 -0.49 9.47 -13.21
C GLY A 151 1.01 9.66 -12.98
N LEU A 152 1.52 9.16 -11.85
CA LEU A 152 2.95 9.20 -11.56
C LEU A 152 3.77 8.31 -12.50
N LEU A 153 3.26 7.12 -12.85
CA LEU A 153 3.89 6.24 -13.86
C LEU A 153 4.00 6.95 -15.23
N ASN A 154 2.98 7.71 -15.62
CA ASN A 154 3.03 8.53 -16.84
C ASN A 154 4.05 9.68 -16.71
N TYR A 155 4.13 10.34 -15.54
CA TYR A 155 5.08 11.40 -15.25
C TYR A 155 6.54 10.95 -15.37
N VAL A 156 6.88 9.78 -14.79
CA VAL A 156 8.25 9.25 -14.86
C VAL A 156 8.59 8.60 -16.21
N GLY A 157 7.58 8.28 -17.00
CA GLY A 157 7.74 7.74 -18.37
C GLY A 157 7.92 6.21 -18.42
N LYS A 158 7.68 5.65 -19.60
CA LYS A 158 7.59 4.19 -19.82
C LYS A 158 8.91 3.43 -19.69
N ASN A 159 10.05 4.12 -19.78
CA ASN A 159 11.38 3.51 -19.73
C ASN A 159 11.99 3.51 -18.32
N SER A 160 11.19 3.84 -17.31
CA SER A 160 11.64 3.89 -15.91
C SER A 160 11.69 2.50 -15.29
N ASN A 161 12.72 2.26 -14.49
CA ASN A 161 12.81 1.13 -13.57
C ASN A 161 12.30 1.58 -12.21
N ILE A 162 11.33 0.88 -11.64
CA ILE A 162 10.61 1.32 -10.46
C ILE A 162 10.78 0.30 -9.34
N ALA A 163 11.32 0.73 -8.20
CA ALA A 163 11.17 0.02 -6.95
C ALA A 163 10.17 0.75 -6.06
N THR A 164 9.39 0.02 -5.28
CA THR A 164 8.41 0.57 -4.36
C THR A 164 8.77 0.22 -2.92
N ILE A 165 8.49 1.11 -1.99
CA ILE A 165 8.64 0.89 -0.55
C ILE A 165 7.55 1.64 0.21
N GLY A 166 6.99 1.01 1.24
CA GLY A 166 5.96 1.65 2.05
C GLY A 166 5.75 0.91 3.37
N TRP A 167 5.09 1.60 4.32
CA TRP A 167 4.89 1.15 5.68
C TRP A 167 3.40 1.14 6.03
N CYS A 168 2.92 0.14 6.78
CA CYS A 168 1.55 0.01 7.20
C CYS A 168 0.58 0.08 6.00
N PHE A 169 -0.33 1.05 5.96
CA PHE A 169 -1.16 1.37 4.79
C PHE A 169 -0.32 1.44 3.50
N GLY A 170 0.79 2.18 3.54
CA GLY A 170 1.71 2.30 2.42
C GLY A 170 2.43 1.00 2.07
N GLY A 171 2.60 0.08 3.01
CA GLY A 171 3.16 -1.26 2.73
C GLY A 171 2.26 -2.07 1.80
N GLY A 172 0.95 -2.05 2.04
CA GLY A 172 -0.02 -2.63 1.12
C GLY A 172 -0.05 -1.91 -0.24
N TRP A 173 -0.02 -0.58 -0.23
CA TRP A 173 0.02 0.21 -1.47
C TRP A 173 1.35 0.11 -2.22
N SER A 174 2.46 -0.25 -1.55
CA SER A 174 3.72 -0.60 -2.23
C SER A 174 3.51 -1.78 -3.17
N MET A 175 2.81 -2.82 -2.73
CA MET A 175 2.47 -3.95 -3.58
C MET A 175 1.51 -3.56 -4.72
N GLN A 176 0.46 -2.77 -4.46
CA GLN A 176 -0.46 -2.30 -5.49
C GLN A 176 0.28 -1.43 -6.54
N ALA A 177 1.16 -0.54 -6.10
CA ALA A 177 1.98 0.28 -7.00
C ALA A 177 2.91 -0.58 -7.87
N THR A 178 3.49 -1.64 -7.30
CA THR A 178 4.31 -2.62 -8.04
C THR A 178 3.50 -3.35 -9.11
N LEU A 179 2.29 -3.78 -8.78
CA LEU A 179 1.37 -4.42 -9.74
C LEU A 179 1.00 -3.46 -10.87
N LEU A 180 0.68 -2.20 -10.55
CA LEU A 180 0.35 -1.16 -11.53
C LEU A 180 1.54 -0.79 -12.42
N ALA A 181 2.76 -0.76 -11.87
CA ALA A 181 4.00 -0.51 -12.62
C ALA A 181 4.32 -1.63 -13.61
N ASN A 182 3.79 -2.84 -13.40
CA ASN A 182 3.90 -3.97 -14.31
C ASN A 182 5.36 -4.24 -14.72
N LYS A 183 5.70 -4.17 -16.01
CA LYS A 183 7.06 -4.45 -16.53
C LYS A 183 8.13 -3.43 -16.08
N GLN A 184 7.72 -2.26 -15.64
CA GLN A 184 8.63 -1.26 -15.07
C GLN A 184 9.05 -1.62 -13.63
N SER A 185 8.28 -2.45 -12.92
CA SER A 185 8.59 -2.83 -11.54
C SER A 185 9.83 -3.72 -11.46
N LYS A 186 10.71 -3.43 -10.51
CA LYS A 186 11.99 -4.13 -10.29
C LYS A 186 12.11 -4.70 -8.87
N ALA A 187 11.53 -4.04 -7.89
CA ALA A 187 11.52 -4.48 -6.50
C ALA A 187 10.28 -3.94 -5.79
N CYS A 188 9.72 -4.72 -4.88
CA CYS A 188 8.66 -4.32 -3.97
C CYS A 188 9.11 -4.54 -2.53
N VAL A 189 9.11 -3.49 -1.71
CA VAL A 189 9.40 -3.58 -0.28
C VAL A 189 8.15 -3.20 0.51
N MET A 190 7.69 -4.12 1.34
CA MET A 190 6.51 -3.95 2.18
C MET A 190 6.90 -4.03 3.65
N TYR A 191 6.62 -3.00 4.43
CA TYR A 191 6.71 -3.04 5.89
C TYR A 191 5.32 -3.20 6.47
N TYR A 192 5.07 -4.32 7.17
CA TYR A 192 3.84 -4.61 7.91
C TYR A 192 2.55 -4.13 7.20
N GLY A 193 2.51 -4.27 5.88
CA GLY A 193 1.36 -3.93 5.06
C GLY A 193 0.48 -5.14 4.76
N ALA A 194 -0.82 -4.92 4.53
CA ALA A 194 -1.72 -5.98 4.09
C ALA A 194 -1.34 -6.44 2.67
N PRO A 195 -0.96 -7.71 2.49
CA PRO A 195 -0.57 -8.21 1.17
C PRO A 195 -1.78 -8.44 0.26
N GLU A 196 -1.54 -8.53 -1.04
CA GLU A 196 -2.55 -8.94 -2.01
C GLU A 196 -2.91 -10.42 -1.83
N GLU A 197 -4.20 -10.73 -1.80
CA GLU A 197 -4.70 -12.10 -1.65
C GLU A 197 -5.18 -12.72 -2.96
N ASN A 198 -5.46 -11.90 -3.98
CA ASN A 198 -5.94 -12.38 -5.27
C ASN A 198 -4.79 -12.99 -6.08
N ILE A 199 -4.84 -14.30 -6.26
CA ILE A 199 -3.80 -15.06 -6.96
C ILE A 199 -3.62 -14.59 -8.41
N GLU A 200 -4.68 -14.20 -9.11
CA GLU A 200 -4.59 -13.72 -10.49
C GLU A 200 -3.85 -12.37 -10.58
N LYS A 201 -4.05 -11.49 -9.61
CA LYS A 201 -3.24 -10.27 -9.50
C LYS A 201 -1.79 -10.62 -9.17
N ILE A 202 -1.54 -11.52 -8.21
CA ILE A 202 -0.19 -11.95 -7.85
C ILE A 202 0.53 -12.55 -9.06
N LYS A 203 -0.13 -13.34 -9.91
CA LYS A 203 0.45 -13.88 -11.16
C LYS A 203 0.94 -12.78 -12.11
N SER A 204 0.34 -11.60 -12.08
CA SER A 204 0.76 -10.46 -12.91
C SER A 204 1.98 -9.70 -12.37
N LEU A 205 2.44 -10.01 -11.16
CA LEU A 205 3.59 -9.36 -10.54
C LEU A 205 4.88 -9.61 -11.34
N ASN A 206 5.64 -8.56 -11.61
CA ASN A 206 6.89 -8.63 -12.38
C ASN A 206 8.15 -8.34 -11.55
N ALA A 207 8.01 -8.14 -10.26
CA ALA A 207 9.12 -7.86 -9.35
C ALA A 207 9.10 -8.81 -8.15
N PRO A 208 10.26 -9.15 -7.57
CA PRO A 208 10.31 -9.85 -6.30
C PRO A 208 9.84 -8.94 -5.16
N VAL A 209 9.36 -9.55 -4.09
CA VAL A 209 8.85 -8.87 -2.89
C VAL A 209 9.75 -9.14 -1.70
N PHE A 210 10.12 -8.09 -0.97
CA PHE A 210 10.73 -8.14 0.35
C PHE A 210 9.71 -7.68 1.39
N PHE A 211 9.32 -8.59 2.30
CA PHE A 211 8.28 -8.33 3.29
C PHE A 211 8.89 -8.27 4.70
N VAL A 212 8.91 -7.10 5.28
CA VAL A 212 9.34 -6.85 6.66
C VAL A 212 8.13 -7.05 7.57
N TRP A 213 8.18 -8.12 8.38
CA TRP A 213 7.04 -8.54 9.19
C TRP A 213 7.38 -8.56 10.69
N PRO A 214 6.62 -7.84 11.53
CA PRO A 214 6.71 -7.93 12.99
C PRO A 214 5.88 -9.11 13.50
N GLU A 215 6.53 -10.06 14.19
CA GLU A 215 5.89 -11.32 14.62
C GLU A 215 4.80 -11.12 15.69
N GLN A 216 4.84 -9.99 16.41
CA GLN A 216 3.85 -9.64 17.44
C GLN A 216 2.67 -8.84 16.87
N ASP A 217 2.64 -8.60 15.56
CA ASP A 217 1.58 -7.87 14.88
C ASP A 217 0.25 -8.65 14.93
N GLN A 218 -0.77 -8.05 15.55
CA GLN A 218 -2.07 -8.70 15.72
C GLN A 218 -2.95 -8.57 14.46
N TRP A 219 -2.66 -7.59 13.61
CA TRP A 219 -3.44 -7.29 12.39
C TRP A 219 -2.81 -7.94 11.16
N ILE A 220 -1.52 -7.71 10.93
CA ILE A 220 -0.77 -8.38 9.87
C ILE A 220 -0.13 -9.64 10.49
N ASN A 221 -0.99 -10.56 10.85
CA ASN A 221 -0.62 -11.72 11.65
C ASN A 221 0.02 -12.86 10.84
N LYS A 222 0.55 -13.85 11.55
CA LYS A 222 1.24 -15.00 10.94
C LYS A 222 0.39 -15.75 9.91
N ALA A 223 -0.92 -15.89 10.16
CA ALA A 223 -1.81 -16.59 9.22
C ALA A 223 -1.90 -15.84 7.87
N MET A 224 -2.02 -14.52 7.91
CA MET A 224 -2.03 -13.67 6.71
C MET A 224 -0.71 -13.77 5.95
N VAL A 225 0.43 -13.67 6.64
CA VAL A 225 1.76 -13.76 6.03
C VAL A 225 1.99 -15.14 5.41
N SER A 226 1.68 -16.23 6.14
CA SER A 226 1.82 -17.58 5.61
C SER A 226 0.92 -17.85 4.40
N LYS A 227 -0.30 -17.29 4.38
CA LYS A 227 -1.19 -17.34 3.22
C LYS A 227 -0.60 -16.61 2.03
N PHE A 228 0.00 -15.43 2.26
CA PHE A 228 0.66 -14.67 1.22
C PHE A 228 1.86 -15.43 0.62
N GLU A 229 2.73 -16.01 1.45
CA GLU A 229 3.84 -16.86 0.99
C GLU A 229 3.34 -18.04 0.13
N ALA A 230 2.27 -18.71 0.59
CA ALA A 230 1.65 -19.79 -0.18
C ALA A 230 1.10 -19.31 -1.53
N ASN A 231 0.43 -18.17 -1.57
CA ASN A 231 -0.11 -17.56 -2.81
C ASN A 231 1.03 -17.17 -3.77
N MET A 232 2.11 -16.58 -3.26
CA MET A 232 3.30 -16.24 -4.06
C MET A 232 3.93 -17.49 -4.67
N LYS A 233 4.04 -18.57 -3.89
CA LYS A 233 4.53 -19.88 -4.38
C LYS A 233 3.61 -20.46 -5.47
N ILE A 234 2.29 -20.46 -5.27
CA ILE A 234 1.31 -20.90 -6.27
C ILE A 234 1.43 -20.09 -7.56
N ALA A 235 1.63 -18.77 -7.43
CA ALA A 235 1.79 -17.87 -8.57
C ALA A 235 3.18 -17.96 -9.23
N ASN A 236 4.11 -18.75 -8.68
CA ASN A 236 5.52 -18.82 -9.09
C ASN A 236 6.21 -17.44 -9.03
N LYS A 237 6.00 -16.69 -7.94
CA LYS A 237 6.58 -15.38 -7.67
C LYS A 237 7.49 -15.43 -6.46
N SER A 238 8.54 -14.60 -6.46
CA SER A 238 9.53 -14.54 -5.39
C SER A 238 9.06 -13.62 -4.27
N VAL A 239 9.12 -14.12 -3.03
CA VAL A 239 8.97 -13.34 -1.81
C VAL A 239 10.04 -13.76 -0.82
N GLU A 240 10.63 -12.77 -0.16
CA GLU A 240 11.51 -12.93 1.00
C GLU A 240 10.82 -12.27 2.19
N VAL A 241 10.56 -13.03 3.26
CA VAL A 241 9.97 -12.52 4.49
C VAL A 241 11.05 -12.41 5.56
N LYS A 242 11.27 -11.20 6.05
CA LYS A 242 12.14 -10.95 7.21
C LYS A 242 11.29 -10.67 8.43
N ALA A 243 11.30 -11.61 9.37
CA ALA A 243 10.57 -11.51 10.63
C ALA A 243 11.39 -10.78 11.71
N TYR A 244 10.72 -9.99 12.55
CA TYR A 244 11.27 -9.33 13.71
C TYR A 244 10.38 -9.58 14.93
N ASN A 245 10.98 -9.87 16.07
CA ASN A 245 10.26 -9.99 17.34
C ASN A 245 9.84 -8.58 17.84
N ALA A 246 8.88 -7.98 17.17
CA ALA A 246 8.42 -6.62 17.36
C ALA A 246 6.91 -6.50 17.12
N ASP A 247 6.34 -5.39 17.56
CA ASP A 247 4.94 -5.01 17.31
C ASP A 247 4.78 -4.28 15.97
N HIS A 248 3.51 -4.09 15.55
CA HIS A 248 3.16 -3.23 14.41
C HIS A 248 3.82 -1.86 14.50
N ALA A 249 4.24 -1.30 13.36
CA ALA A 249 4.89 0.01 13.23
C ALA A 249 6.21 0.17 14.03
N PHE A 250 6.94 -0.93 14.30
CA PHE A 250 8.23 -0.88 15.02
C PHE A 250 9.29 -0.04 14.32
N ALA A 251 9.18 0.17 13.02
CA ALA A 251 10.13 0.96 12.23
C ALA A 251 9.72 2.46 12.09
N ASN A 252 8.60 2.87 12.70
CA ASN A 252 8.17 4.28 12.71
C ASN A 252 8.73 5.03 13.92
N PRO A 253 9.61 6.04 13.72
CA PRO A 253 10.24 6.78 14.83
C PRO A 253 9.27 7.55 15.74
N SER A 254 8.04 7.84 15.26
CA SER A 254 7.01 8.47 16.06
C SER A 254 6.20 7.50 16.93
N ASN A 255 6.39 6.17 16.75
CA ASN A 255 5.69 5.15 17.52
C ASN A 255 6.43 4.88 18.85
N PRO A 256 5.74 4.81 20.01
CA PRO A 256 6.38 4.47 21.30
C PRO A 256 7.01 3.06 21.33
N LYS A 257 6.60 2.16 20.44
CA LYS A 257 7.21 0.83 20.27
C LYS A 257 8.30 0.81 19.19
N TYR A 258 8.82 1.98 18.79
CA TYR A 258 9.92 2.08 17.85
C TYR A 258 11.16 1.33 18.35
N SER A 259 11.64 0.42 17.53
CA SER A 259 12.89 -0.29 17.76
C SER A 259 13.95 0.17 16.78
N LYS A 260 14.83 1.08 17.22
CA LYS A 260 15.89 1.61 16.36
C LYS A 260 16.75 0.50 15.76
N ALA A 261 17.12 -0.51 16.54
CA ALA A 261 17.98 -1.61 16.07
C ALA A 261 17.31 -2.42 14.95
N PHE A 262 16.03 -2.77 15.12
CA PHE A 262 15.29 -3.51 14.10
C PHE A 262 14.95 -2.63 12.89
N ALA A 263 14.66 -1.34 13.11
CA ALA A 263 14.41 -0.40 12.02
C ALA A 263 15.64 -0.19 11.15
N ASP A 264 16.82 -0.04 11.76
CA ASP A 264 18.09 0.12 11.04
C ASP A 264 18.45 -1.16 10.25
N ASP A 265 18.30 -2.35 10.84
CA ASP A 265 18.55 -3.62 10.16
C ASP A 265 17.56 -3.81 8.99
N ALA A 266 16.25 -3.60 9.22
CA ALA A 266 15.24 -3.71 8.18
C ALA A 266 15.49 -2.71 7.03
N PHE A 267 15.90 -1.47 7.36
CA PHE A 267 16.26 -0.47 6.37
C PHE A 267 17.47 -0.91 5.54
N ALA A 268 18.55 -1.39 6.17
CA ALA A 268 19.74 -1.85 5.47
C ALA A 268 19.45 -3.02 4.52
N LEU A 269 18.66 -4.01 4.98
CA LEU A 269 18.21 -5.14 4.16
C LEU A 269 17.34 -4.68 2.99
N SER A 270 16.39 -3.75 3.23
CA SER A 270 15.54 -3.17 2.18
C SER A 270 16.35 -2.44 1.11
N MET A 271 17.34 -1.64 1.52
CA MET A 271 18.21 -0.94 0.57
C MET A 271 19.07 -1.91 -0.23
N ASN A 272 19.58 -2.97 0.38
CA ASN A 272 20.33 -4.02 -0.31
C ASN A 272 19.45 -4.75 -1.33
N PHE A 273 18.22 -5.10 -0.95
CA PHE A 273 17.24 -5.72 -1.83
C PHE A 273 16.93 -4.84 -3.04
N ILE A 274 16.65 -3.55 -2.82
CA ILE A 274 16.41 -2.59 -3.91
C ILE A 274 17.63 -2.47 -4.82
N LYS A 275 18.84 -2.31 -4.27
CA LYS A 275 20.09 -2.23 -5.06
C LYS A 275 20.32 -3.47 -5.93
N LEU A 276 19.97 -4.65 -5.43
CA LEU A 276 20.14 -5.91 -6.15
C LEU A 276 19.25 -5.97 -7.41
N HIS A 277 18.04 -5.47 -7.31
CA HIS A 277 17.00 -5.64 -8.33
C HIS A 277 16.77 -4.41 -9.22
N LEU A 278 17.19 -3.22 -8.81
CA LEU A 278 17.04 -1.97 -9.56
C LEU A 278 18.23 -1.72 -10.54
N LYS A 279 18.71 -2.75 -11.17
CA LYS A 279 19.81 -2.66 -12.14
C LYS A 279 19.31 -2.42 -13.56
#